data_87d850208cb5510a39d1a203306cfc4e
#
_entry.id   87d850208cb5510a39d1a203306cfc4e
#
_cell.length_a   1.000
_cell.length_b   1.000
_cell.length_c   1.000
_cell.angle_alpha   90.00
_cell.angle_beta   90.00
_cell.angle_gamma   90.00
#
_symmetry.space_group_name_H-M   'P 1'
#
loop_
_entity.id
_entity.type
_entity.pdbx_description
1 polymer ?
#
loop_
_entity_poly.entity_id
_entity_poly.type
_entity_poly.pdbx_seq_one_letter_code
_entity_poly.pdbx_strand_id
1 'polypeptide(L)'
;EYRTNYLRRYGRLVEVDKVSNDEALSVTLDNGDMRIEEAYIGLISMSDEERKEWKGKKVGYKTDVNVNELYKNPAQRASILGVKEEELEGINPNFSLEITKIRQFANPELNEEFFKMAFPQGDVTNEEQLNAYIDEQIALELKRESDYMFTFAVRDFLIEKANLAMPTEFMKRWLYTINEGKFSMEDIEKDFE
;
A
#
# COMPACT_ATOMS: atom_id res chain seq x y z
N GLU A 1 -5.66 -1.71 -15.03
CA GLU A 1 -5.15 -1.41 -13.67
C GLU A 1 -6.15 -0.56 -12.88
N TYR A 2 -6.59 0.62 -13.36
CA TYR A 2 -7.56 1.50 -12.70
C TYR A 2 -8.87 0.77 -12.34
N ARG A 3 -9.46 0.03 -13.30
CA ARG A 3 -10.67 -0.78 -13.08
C ARG A 3 -10.48 -1.81 -11.97
N THR A 4 -9.35 -2.51 -11.96
CA THR A 4 -9.05 -3.52 -10.93
C THR A 4 -8.96 -2.87 -9.55
N ASN A 5 -8.30 -1.72 -9.45
CA ASN A 5 -8.19 -0.97 -8.20
C ASN A 5 -9.53 -0.41 -7.74
N TYR A 6 -10.38 0.04 -8.70
CA TYR A 6 -11.73 0.49 -8.40
C TYR A 6 -12.59 -0.64 -7.82
N LEU A 7 -12.62 -1.80 -8.48
CA LEU A 7 -13.39 -2.97 -8.04
C LEU A 7 -12.90 -3.52 -6.70
N ARG A 8 -11.61 -3.44 -6.42
CA ARG A 8 -11.05 -3.86 -5.12
C ARG A 8 -11.68 -3.16 -3.92
N ARG A 9 -12.16 -1.93 -4.08
CA ARG A 9 -12.85 -1.20 -2.99
C ARG A 9 -14.15 -1.85 -2.54
N TYR A 10 -14.77 -2.61 -3.42
CA TYR A 10 -16.06 -3.30 -3.20
C TYR A 10 -15.91 -4.83 -3.12
N GLY A 11 -14.68 -5.31 -3.17
CA GLY A 11 -14.38 -6.73 -3.03
C GLY A 11 -14.56 -7.21 -1.59
N ARG A 12 -14.64 -8.50 -1.44
CA ARG A 12 -14.76 -9.17 -0.13
C ARG A 12 -13.77 -10.30 0.00
N LEU A 13 -13.38 -10.59 1.25
CA LEU A 13 -12.64 -11.80 1.55
C LEU A 13 -13.59 -12.99 1.55
N VAL A 14 -13.32 -13.98 0.71
CA VAL A 14 -14.05 -15.24 0.65
C VAL A 14 -13.16 -16.36 1.16
N GLU A 15 -13.74 -17.32 1.86
CA GLU A 15 -13.01 -18.51 2.31
C GLU A 15 -12.85 -19.48 1.13
N VAL A 16 -11.64 -20.03 1.00
CA VAL A 16 -11.27 -21.02 -0.01
C VAL A 16 -10.55 -22.18 0.65
N ASP A 17 -10.61 -23.36 0.04
CA ASP A 17 -10.05 -24.58 0.64
C ASP A 17 -8.55 -24.76 0.38
N LYS A 18 -8.00 -24.01 -0.58
CA LYS A 18 -6.64 -24.23 -1.08
C LYS A 18 -5.97 -22.93 -1.46
N VAL A 19 -4.67 -22.84 -1.13
CA VAL A 19 -3.81 -21.74 -1.56
C VAL A 19 -3.51 -21.82 -3.05
N SER A 20 -3.75 -20.73 -3.77
CA SER A 20 -3.46 -20.58 -5.21
C SER A 20 -2.30 -19.64 -5.46
N ASN A 21 -2.28 -18.43 -4.87
CA ASN A 21 -1.22 -17.43 -5.10
C ASN A 21 -1.04 -16.39 -3.99
N ASP A 22 -2.02 -15.52 -3.76
CA ASP A 22 -1.93 -14.30 -2.95
C ASP A 22 -2.94 -14.23 -1.81
N GLU A 23 -3.41 -15.40 -1.39
CA GLU A 23 -4.37 -15.53 -0.31
C GLU A 23 -3.80 -15.06 1.03
N ALA A 24 -4.72 -14.76 1.94
CA ALA A 24 -4.44 -14.52 3.34
C ALA A 24 -4.74 -15.79 4.15
N LEU A 25 -3.77 -16.20 4.95
CA LEU A 25 -3.90 -17.38 5.81
C LEU A 25 -4.18 -16.93 7.24
N SER A 26 -5.16 -17.55 7.89
CA SER A 26 -5.24 -17.58 9.33
C SER A 26 -4.60 -18.87 9.80
N VAL A 27 -3.67 -18.78 10.70
CA VAL A 27 -2.89 -19.91 11.19
C VAL A 27 -2.86 -19.94 12.70
N THR A 28 -2.73 -21.13 13.27
CA THR A 28 -2.35 -21.31 14.66
C THR A 28 -0.84 -21.57 14.73
N LEU A 29 -0.13 -20.82 15.57
CA LEU A 29 1.29 -20.99 15.85
C LEU A 29 1.45 -21.51 17.28
N ASP A 30 2.22 -22.57 17.47
CA ASP A 30 2.47 -23.17 18.79
C ASP A 30 3.94 -23.60 18.91
N ASN A 31 4.66 -23.10 19.91
CA ASN A 31 6.04 -23.51 20.20
C ASN A 31 6.20 -24.22 21.58
N GLY A 32 5.07 -24.59 22.20
CA GLY A 32 5.03 -25.23 23.51
C GLY A 32 4.97 -24.23 24.68
N ASP A 33 5.58 -23.04 24.54
CA ASP A 33 5.56 -21.98 25.57
C ASP A 33 4.49 -20.94 25.25
N MET A 34 4.23 -20.72 23.96
CA MET A 34 3.28 -19.73 23.44
C MET A 34 2.42 -20.35 22.35
N ARG A 35 1.12 -20.09 22.43
CA ARG A 35 0.14 -20.46 21.41
C ARG A 35 -0.63 -19.23 20.93
N ILE A 36 -0.58 -19.00 19.63
CA ILE A 36 -1.26 -17.87 18.98
C ILE A 36 -2.31 -18.45 18.05
N GLU A 37 -3.55 -18.16 18.36
CA GLU A 37 -4.68 -18.52 17.52
C GLU A 37 -4.99 -17.38 16.56
N GLU A 38 -5.36 -17.71 15.33
CA GLU A 38 -5.72 -16.76 14.27
C GLU A 38 -4.60 -15.75 13.90
N ALA A 39 -3.32 -16.16 14.01
CA ALA A 39 -2.23 -15.37 13.46
C ALA A 39 -2.44 -15.17 11.94
N TYR A 40 -2.15 -13.95 11.44
CA TYR A 40 -2.40 -13.60 10.04
C TYR A 40 -1.12 -13.66 9.22
N ILE A 41 -1.15 -14.42 8.14
CA ILE A 41 -0.08 -14.49 7.13
C ILE A 41 -0.63 -14.03 5.78
N GLY A 42 -0.18 -12.87 5.31
CA GLY A 42 -0.53 -12.35 3.99
C GLY A 42 0.47 -12.80 2.94
N LEU A 43 0.12 -13.75 2.09
CA LEU A 43 1.01 -14.24 1.04
C LEU A 43 1.35 -13.17 0.00
N ILE A 44 0.52 -12.15 -0.16
CA ILE A 44 0.77 -11.02 -1.08
C ILE A 44 2.03 -10.23 -0.73
N SER A 45 2.45 -10.21 0.53
CA SER A 45 3.66 -9.51 1.00
C SER A 45 4.94 -10.34 0.87
N MET A 46 4.82 -11.61 0.51
CA MET A 46 5.93 -12.52 0.32
C MET A 46 6.47 -12.47 -1.11
N SER A 47 7.75 -12.83 -1.29
CA SER A 47 8.34 -13.00 -2.60
C SER A 47 7.70 -14.17 -3.36
N ASP A 48 7.87 -14.19 -4.68
CA ASP A 48 7.33 -15.27 -5.53
C ASP A 48 7.94 -16.65 -5.18
N GLU A 49 9.16 -16.68 -4.64
CA GLU A 49 9.83 -17.90 -4.22
C GLU A 49 9.21 -18.44 -2.92
N GLU A 50 9.02 -17.58 -1.94
CA GLU A 50 8.37 -17.94 -0.67
C GLU A 50 6.92 -18.39 -0.89
N ARG A 51 6.16 -17.71 -1.75
CA ARG A 51 4.78 -18.10 -2.10
C ARG A 51 4.66 -19.50 -2.71
N LYS A 52 5.68 -19.95 -3.48
CA LYS A 52 5.68 -21.29 -4.07
C LYS A 52 5.58 -22.40 -3.03
N GLU A 53 6.15 -22.22 -1.84
CA GLU A 53 6.10 -23.20 -0.76
C GLU A 53 4.69 -23.40 -0.21
N TRP A 54 3.89 -22.34 -0.25
CA TRP A 54 2.49 -22.36 0.24
C TRP A 54 1.51 -22.83 -0.80
N LYS A 55 1.87 -22.76 -2.09
CA LYS A 55 0.98 -23.10 -3.19
C LYS A 55 0.49 -24.54 -3.09
N GLY A 56 -0.83 -24.68 -3.13
CA GLY A 56 -1.48 -25.98 -3.08
C GLY A 56 -1.77 -26.51 -1.69
N LYS A 57 -1.32 -25.85 -0.63
CA LYS A 57 -1.65 -26.22 0.74
C LYS A 57 -3.14 -25.98 1.00
N LYS A 58 -3.69 -26.75 1.93
CA LYS A 58 -5.13 -26.73 2.28
C LYS A 58 -5.31 -26.37 3.75
N VAL A 59 -6.52 -26.03 4.11
CA VAL A 59 -6.94 -25.93 5.51
C VAL A 59 -6.61 -27.23 6.24
N GLY A 60 -6.06 -27.12 7.47
CA GLY A 60 -5.56 -28.23 8.27
C GLY A 60 -4.14 -28.69 7.95
N TYR A 61 -3.45 -28.03 6.99
CA TYR A 61 -2.03 -28.32 6.73
C TYR A 61 -1.18 -27.87 7.92
N LYS A 62 -0.27 -28.77 8.36
CA LYS A 62 0.66 -28.56 9.47
C LYS A 62 2.10 -28.61 8.97
N THR A 63 2.91 -27.70 9.46
CA THR A 63 4.35 -27.67 9.21
C THR A 63 5.06 -26.94 10.34
N ASP A 64 6.34 -27.20 10.49
CA ASP A 64 7.19 -26.43 11.40
C ASP A 64 7.78 -25.26 10.62
N VAL A 65 7.78 -24.09 11.23
CA VAL A 65 8.29 -22.84 10.63
C VAL A 65 9.19 -22.14 11.63
N ASN A 66 10.23 -21.49 11.11
CA ASN A 66 11.02 -20.53 11.87
C ASN A 66 10.52 -19.13 11.53
N VAL A 67 9.97 -18.45 12.53
CA VAL A 67 9.38 -17.10 12.32
C VAL A 67 10.43 -16.07 11.88
N ASN A 68 11.71 -16.27 12.21
CA ASN A 68 12.80 -15.40 11.75
C ASN A 68 13.09 -15.56 10.25
N GLU A 69 12.84 -16.75 9.70
CA GLU A 69 12.97 -17.02 8.26
C GLU A 69 11.72 -16.60 7.49
N LEU A 70 10.55 -16.79 8.11
CA LEU A 70 9.27 -16.41 7.53
C LEU A 70 9.16 -14.87 7.33
N TYR A 71 9.67 -14.10 8.28
CA TYR A 71 9.68 -12.64 8.23
C TYR A 71 11.04 -12.08 8.66
N LYS A 72 11.74 -11.44 7.72
CA LYS A 72 13.05 -10.80 7.99
C LYS A 72 12.92 -9.52 8.82
N ASN A 73 11.77 -8.84 8.74
CA ASN A 73 11.52 -7.59 9.45
C ASN A 73 11.04 -7.87 10.89
N PRO A 74 11.73 -7.35 11.94
CA PRO A 74 11.34 -7.52 13.33
C PRO A 74 9.92 -7.04 13.65
N ALA A 75 9.50 -5.91 13.07
CA ALA A 75 8.15 -5.36 13.28
C ALA A 75 7.04 -6.32 12.78
N GLN A 76 7.27 -7.01 11.65
CA GLN A 76 6.34 -8.00 11.15
C GLN A 76 6.28 -9.24 12.05
N ARG A 77 7.44 -9.70 12.58
CA ARG A 77 7.50 -10.79 13.56
C ARG A 77 6.76 -10.45 14.84
N ALA A 78 6.99 -9.26 15.38
CA ALA A 78 6.29 -8.79 16.57
C ALA A 78 4.76 -8.73 16.34
N SER A 79 4.35 -8.26 15.17
CA SER A 79 2.93 -8.17 14.81
C SER A 79 2.25 -9.54 14.71
N ILE A 80 2.91 -10.53 14.08
CA ILE A 80 2.31 -11.88 13.93
C ILE A 80 2.28 -12.64 15.26
N LEU A 81 3.28 -12.42 16.13
CA LEU A 81 3.35 -13.03 17.45
C LEU A 81 2.53 -12.27 18.51
N GLY A 82 2.01 -11.07 18.17
CA GLY A 82 1.25 -10.25 19.11
C GLY A 82 2.07 -9.72 20.30
N VAL A 83 3.38 -9.55 20.13
CA VAL A 83 4.34 -9.09 21.14
C VAL A 83 5.03 -7.81 20.72
N LYS A 84 5.79 -7.19 21.61
CA LYS A 84 6.65 -6.05 21.27
C LYS A 84 7.97 -6.52 20.65
N GLU A 85 8.61 -5.68 19.84
CA GLU A 85 9.90 -6.00 19.21
C GLU A 85 10.99 -6.35 20.23
N GLU A 86 10.97 -5.71 21.41
CA GLU A 86 11.90 -5.94 22.51
C GLU A 86 11.78 -7.35 23.13
N GLU A 87 10.62 -7.97 23.01
CA GLU A 87 10.31 -9.29 23.58
C GLU A 87 10.70 -10.43 22.63
N LEU A 88 11.01 -10.15 21.36
CA LEU A 88 11.36 -11.15 20.36
C LEU A 88 12.60 -11.95 20.68
N GLU A 89 13.61 -11.34 21.33
CA GLU A 89 14.88 -12.01 21.66
C GLU A 89 14.72 -13.15 22.66
N GLY A 90 13.65 -13.14 23.47
CA GLY A 90 13.35 -14.18 24.46
C GLY A 90 12.46 -15.32 23.96
N ILE A 91 11.94 -15.24 22.73
CA ILE A 91 10.98 -16.19 22.21
C ILE A 91 11.67 -17.25 21.34
N ASN A 92 11.37 -18.53 21.57
CA ASN A 92 11.80 -19.60 20.68
C ASN A 92 11.16 -19.40 19.29
N PRO A 93 11.96 -19.17 18.23
CA PRO A 93 11.43 -18.82 16.90
C PRO A 93 10.82 -19.99 16.13
N ASN A 94 10.97 -21.23 16.62
CA ASN A 94 10.46 -22.43 15.94
C ASN A 94 9.04 -22.72 16.44
N PHE A 95 8.09 -22.64 15.53
CA PHE A 95 6.67 -22.87 15.80
C PHE A 95 6.13 -24.01 14.91
N SER A 96 5.27 -24.81 15.47
CA SER A 96 4.36 -25.64 14.70
C SER A 96 3.22 -24.77 14.18
N LEU A 97 3.02 -24.74 12.88
CA LEU A 97 2.02 -23.94 12.20
C LEU A 97 0.92 -24.83 11.67
N GLU A 98 -0.33 -24.48 11.94
CA GLU A 98 -1.51 -25.11 11.37
C GLU A 98 -2.37 -24.08 10.63
N ILE A 99 -2.69 -24.31 9.35
CA ILE A 99 -3.59 -23.43 8.59
C ILE A 99 -5.03 -23.70 9.03
N THR A 100 -5.67 -22.70 9.62
CA THR A 100 -7.06 -22.79 10.08
C THR A 100 -8.06 -22.26 9.06
N LYS A 101 -7.72 -21.18 8.34
CA LYS A 101 -8.56 -20.59 7.28
C LYS A 101 -7.69 -20.06 6.17
N ILE A 102 -8.19 -20.16 4.95
CA ILE A 102 -7.59 -19.53 3.77
C ILE A 102 -8.62 -18.59 3.21
N ARG A 103 -8.24 -17.31 3.03
CA ARG A 103 -9.12 -16.28 2.50
C ARG A 103 -8.51 -15.66 1.27
N GLN A 104 -9.31 -15.61 0.21
CA GLN A 104 -8.95 -14.95 -1.03
C GLN A 104 -9.74 -13.66 -1.17
N PHE A 105 -9.09 -12.63 -1.67
CA PHE A 105 -9.78 -11.41 -2.04
C PHE A 105 -10.51 -11.65 -3.36
N ALA A 106 -11.81 -11.69 -3.32
CA ALA A 106 -12.67 -11.83 -4.50
C ALA A 106 -13.16 -10.43 -4.94
N ASN A 107 -12.99 -10.15 -6.23
CA ASN A 107 -13.65 -8.99 -6.82
C ASN A 107 -15.17 -9.15 -6.72
N PRO A 108 -15.93 -8.04 -6.59
CA PRO A 108 -17.38 -8.11 -6.56
C PRO A 108 -17.91 -8.67 -7.87
N GLU A 109 -18.98 -9.43 -7.82
CA GLU A 109 -19.78 -9.75 -8.99
C GLU A 109 -20.48 -8.47 -9.46
N LEU A 110 -20.44 -8.18 -10.77
CA LEU A 110 -21.07 -7.00 -11.36
C LEU A 110 -22.60 -7.23 -11.51
N ASN A 111 -23.24 -7.40 -10.36
CA ASN A 111 -24.69 -7.62 -10.26
C ASN A 111 -25.42 -6.34 -9.81
N GLU A 112 -26.73 -6.41 -9.77
CA GLU A 112 -27.59 -5.28 -9.37
C GLU A 112 -27.27 -4.74 -7.97
N GLU A 113 -26.87 -5.61 -7.06
CA GLU A 113 -26.49 -5.25 -5.69
C GLU A 113 -25.21 -4.42 -5.66
N PHE A 114 -24.21 -4.81 -6.46
CA PHE A 114 -22.99 -4.06 -6.64
C PHE A 114 -23.26 -2.66 -7.16
N PHE A 115 -24.05 -2.53 -8.25
CA PHE A 115 -24.33 -1.21 -8.82
C PHE A 115 -25.12 -0.31 -7.89
N LYS A 116 -26.06 -0.83 -7.12
CA LYS A 116 -26.80 -0.07 -6.10
C LYS A 116 -25.89 0.42 -4.96
N MET A 117 -24.90 -0.40 -4.57
CA MET A 117 -23.96 -0.05 -3.52
C MET A 117 -22.90 0.94 -4.01
N ALA A 118 -22.34 0.72 -5.19
CA ALA A 118 -21.28 1.54 -5.74
C ALA A 118 -21.78 2.88 -6.32
N PHE A 119 -23.01 2.89 -6.84
CA PHE A 119 -23.67 4.02 -7.49
C PHE A 119 -25.09 4.24 -6.94
N PRO A 120 -25.21 4.77 -5.70
CA PRO A 120 -26.51 4.96 -5.06
C PRO A 120 -27.46 5.90 -5.81
N GLN A 121 -26.93 6.75 -6.68
CA GLN A 121 -27.72 7.67 -7.51
C GLN A 121 -28.31 7.01 -8.75
N GLY A 122 -27.86 5.77 -9.07
CA GLY A 122 -28.39 5.01 -10.18
C GLY A 122 -27.84 5.37 -11.57
N ASP A 123 -26.77 6.16 -11.61
CA ASP A 123 -26.15 6.64 -12.85
C ASP A 123 -25.48 5.51 -13.63
N VAL A 124 -25.05 4.46 -12.95
CA VAL A 124 -24.38 3.29 -13.50
C VAL A 124 -25.11 2.02 -13.02
N THR A 125 -25.62 1.25 -13.97
CA THR A 125 -26.43 0.06 -13.69
C THR A 125 -25.93 -1.21 -14.37
N ASN A 126 -24.93 -1.09 -15.24
CA ASN A 126 -24.35 -2.20 -15.98
C ASN A 126 -22.85 -1.99 -16.24
N GLU A 127 -22.20 -3.03 -16.73
CA GLU A 127 -20.75 -3.04 -16.96
C GLU A 127 -20.29 -2.04 -18.04
N GLU A 128 -21.11 -1.81 -19.07
CA GLU A 128 -20.78 -0.86 -20.12
C GLU A 128 -20.74 0.59 -19.57
N GLN A 129 -21.74 0.95 -18.78
CA GLN A 129 -21.79 2.25 -18.11
C GLN A 129 -20.66 2.38 -17.05
N LEU A 130 -20.30 1.30 -16.37
CA LEU A 130 -19.16 1.29 -15.44
C LEU A 130 -17.85 1.59 -16.18
N ASN A 131 -17.63 0.98 -17.34
CA ASN A 131 -16.43 1.23 -18.14
C ASN A 131 -16.40 2.68 -18.64
N ALA A 132 -17.52 3.20 -19.15
CA ALA A 132 -17.62 4.59 -19.57
C ALA A 132 -17.35 5.57 -18.40
N TYR A 133 -17.88 5.29 -17.22
CA TYR A 133 -17.62 6.07 -16.02
C TYR A 133 -16.13 6.06 -15.64
N ILE A 134 -15.49 4.89 -15.68
CA ILE A 134 -14.06 4.75 -15.39
C ILE A 134 -13.22 5.53 -16.40
N ASP A 135 -13.54 5.45 -17.69
CA ASP A 135 -12.85 6.20 -18.76
C ASP A 135 -12.99 7.71 -18.56
N GLU A 136 -14.16 8.17 -18.15
CA GLU A 136 -14.38 9.59 -17.82
C GLU A 136 -13.55 10.03 -16.61
N GLN A 137 -13.51 9.22 -15.54
CA GLN A 137 -12.69 9.55 -14.36
C GLN A 137 -11.20 9.61 -14.69
N ILE A 138 -10.69 8.67 -15.49
CA ILE A 138 -9.30 8.67 -15.97
C ILE A 138 -9.03 9.93 -16.81
N ALA A 139 -9.94 10.28 -17.73
CA ALA A 139 -9.79 11.47 -18.57
C ALA A 139 -9.76 12.76 -17.74
N LEU A 140 -10.60 12.86 -16.70
CA LEU A 140 -10.63 14.00 -15.79
C LEU A 140 -9.34 14.10 -14.95
N GLU A 141 -8.83 12.97 -14.46
CA GLU A 141 -7.59 12.92 -13.69
C GLU A 141 -6.39 13.32 -14.54
N LEU A 142 -6.24 12.72 -15.72
CA LEU A 142 -5.18 13.06 -16.67
C LEU A 142 -5.25 14.52 -17.14
N LYS A 143 -6.46 15.06 -17.33
CA LYS A 143 -6.63 16.47 -17.67
C LYS A 143 -6.12 17.37 -16.56
N ARG A 144 -6.46 17.09 -15.29
CA ARG A 144 -5.96 17.88 -14.13
C ARG A 144 -4.45 17.86 -14.06
N GLU A 145 -3.84 16.68 -14.22
CA GLU A 145 -2.39 16.53 -14.22
C GLU A 145 -1.74 17.29 -15.38
N SER A 146 -2.31 17.18 -16.58
CA SER A 146 -1.86 17.91 -17.76
C SER A 146 -1.95 19.43 -17.58
N ASP A 147 -3.07 19.95 -17.06
CA ASP A 147 -3.25 21.38 -16.78
C ASP A 147 -2.26 21.88 -15.73
N TYR A 148 -1.99 21.06 -14.73
CA TYR A 148 -0.98 21.36 -13.69
C TYR A 148 0.43 21.44 -14.31
N MET A 149 0.86 20.41 -15.03
CA MET A 149 2.16 20.37 -15.71
C MET A 149 2.31 21.52 -16.72
N PHE A 150 1.25 21.83 -17.47
CA PHE A 150 1.23 22.95 -18.40
C PHE A 150 1.48 24.29 -17.69
N THR A 151 0.88 24.50 -16.52
CA THR A 151 1.08 25.72 -15.75
C THR A 151 2.55 25.87 -15.33
N PHE A 152 3.20 24.79 -14.89
CA PHE A 152 4.63 24.85 -14.59
C PHE A 152 5.48 25.09 -15.82
N ALA A 153 5.21 24.38 -16.91
CA ALA A 153 5.96 24.57 -18.15
C ALA A 153 5.85 26.02 -18.69
N VAL A 154 4.66 26.62 -18.61
CA VAL A 154 4.48 28.05 -18.98
C VAL A 154 5.23 28.98 -18.03
N ARG A 155 5.17 28.73 -16.72
CA ARG A 155 5.94 29.52 -15.75
C ARG A 155 7.44 29.46 -16.05
N ASP A 156 7.97 28.26 -16.21
CA ASP A 156 9.42 28.08 -16.43
C ASP A 156 9.87 28.68 -17.75
N PHE A 157 9.06 28.55 -18.79
CA PHE A 157 9.28 29.22 -20.08
C PHE A 157 9.29 30.75 -19.96
N LEU A 158 8.33 31.31 -19.20
CA LEU A 158 8.27 32.76 -18.99
C LEU A 158 9.47 33.28 -18.18
N ILE A 159 9.90 32.56 -17.14
CA ILE A 159 11.07 32.89 -16.34
C ILE A 159 12.32 32.89 -17.24
N GLU A 160 12.51 31.84 -18.02
CA GLU A 160 13.64 31.72 -18.97
C GLU A 160 13.64 32.86 -20.00
N LYS A 161 12.48 33.15 -20.60
CA LYS A 161 12.34 34.21 -21.59
C LYS A 161 12.47 35.60 -21.03
N ALA A 162 12.02 35.83 -19.81
CA ALA A 162 12.15 37.11 -19.14
C ALA A 162 13.60 37.45 -18.84
N ASN A 163 14.44 36.43 -18.57
CA ASN A 163 15.87 36.55 -18.29
C ASN A 163 16.19 37.74 -17.36
N LEU A 164 15.41 37.88 -16.28
CA LEU A 164 15.52 38.98 -15.36
C LEU A 164 16.75 38.82 -14.46
N ALA A 165 17.56 39.86 -14.40
CA ALA A 165 18.65 39.93 -13.43
C ALA A 165 18.07 40.10 -12.01
N MET A 166 18.11 39.03 -11.22
CA MET A 166 17.62 39.08 -9.85
C MET A 166 18.66 39.66 -8.90
N PRO A 167 18.28 40.56 -7.95
CA PRO A 167 19.19 41.10 -6.96
C PRO A 167 19.44 40.08 -5.85
N THR A 168 20.15 38.99 -6.17
CA THR A 168 20.35 37.81 -5.32
C THR A 168 20.91 38.16 -3.94
N GLU A 169 21.90 39.09 -3.85
CA GLU A 169 22.47 39.55 -2.59
C GLU A 169 21.46 40.27 -1.68
N PHE A 170 20.56 41.04 -2.30
CA PHE A 170 19.48 41.66 -1.55
C PHE A 170 18.46 40.60 -1.07
N MET A 171 18.11 39.64 -1.92
CA MET A 171 17.15 38.60 -1.57
C MET A 171 17.67 37.69 -0.46
N LYS A 172 18.96 37.33 -0.46
CA LYS A 172 19.58 36.55 0.62
C LYS A 172 19.50 37.31 1.96
N ARG A 173 19.86 38.57 1.97
CA ARG A 173 19.78 39.42 3.18
C ARG A 173 18.34 39.61 3.64
N TRP A 174 17.39 39.75 2.72
CA TRP A 174 15.99 39.86 3.03
C TRP A 174 15.44 38.55 3.65
N LEU A 175 15.79 37.40 3.10
CA LEU A 175 15.43 36.09 3.66
C LEU A 175 15.98 35.91 5.07
N TYR A 176 17.22 36.28 5.32
CA TYR A 176 17.81 36.24 6.65
C TYR A 176 17.03 37.13 7.64
N THR A 177 16.69 38.34 7.23
CA THR A 177 15.99 39.30 8.08
C THR A 177 14.54 38.85 8.40
N ILE A 178 13.80 38.37 7.39
CA ILE A 178 12.39 37.98 7.57
C ILE A 178 12.23 36.69 8.40
N ASN A 179 13.24 35.84 8.37
CA ASN A 179 13.25 34.59 9.17
C ASN A 179 13.75 34.81 10.62
N GLU A 180 14.00 36.05 11.02
CA GLU A 180 14.42 36.42 12.39
C GLU A 180 15.62 35.58 12.89
N GLY A 181 16.54 35.23 12.00
CA GLY A 181 17.72 34.42 12.32
C GLY A 181 17.49 32.94 12.56
N LYS A 182 16.34 32.39 12.17
CA LYS A 182 16.07 30.93 12.25
C LYS A 182 16.97 30.12 11.32
N PHE A 183 17.41 30.73 10.21
CA PHE A 183 18.39 30.16 9.28
C PHE A 183 19.64 31.05 9.27
N SER A 184 20.81 30.41 9.28
CA SER A 184 22.07 31.15 9.14
C SER A 184 22.25 31.65 7.70
N MET A 185 23.12 32.65 7.51
CA MET A 185 23.49 33.09 6.16
C MET A 185 24.11 31.95 5.35
N GLU A 186 24.87 31.07 6.00
CA GLU A 186 25.47 29.88 5.38
C GLU A 186 24.42 28.90 4.84
N ASP A 187 23.35 28.65 5.61
CA ASP A 187 22.23 27.80 5.17
C ASP A 187 21.50 28.43 3.97
N ILE A 188 21.27 29.76 4.05
CA ILE A 188 20.64 30.50 2.95
C ILE A 188 21.50 30.46 1.69
N GLU A 189 22.84 30.64 1.81
CA GLU A 189 23.74 30.59 0.65
C GLU A 189 23.78 29.20 -0.01
N LYS A 190 23.74 28.18 0.80
CA LYS A 190 23.78 26.80 0.33
C LYS A 190 22.51 26.38 -0.43
N ASP A 191 21.34 26.83 0.05
CA ASP A 191 20.05 26.40 -0.48
C ASP A 191 19.36 27.44 -1.39
N PHE A 192 20.11 28.58 -1.68
CA PHE A 192 19.64 29.67 -2.54
C PHE A 192 19.87 29.34 -4.01
N GLU A 193 19.04 28.55 -4.62
CA GLU A 193 18.96 28.39 -6.08
C GLU A 193 17.55 28.69 -6.63
#